data_b200b67568c2509b5eb8bd4eaac7c5c1
#
_entry.id   b200b67568c2509b5eb8bd4eaac7c5c1
#
_cell.length_a   1.000
_cell.length_b   1.000
_cell.length_c   1.000
_cell.angle_alpha   90.00
_cell.angle_beta   90.00
_cell.angle_gamma   90.00
#
_symmetry.space_group_name_H-M   'P 1'
#
loop_
_entity.id
_entity.type
_entity.pdbx_description
1 polymer ?
#
loop_
_entity_poly.entity_id
_entity_poly.type
_entity_poly.pdbx_seq_one_letter_code
_entity_poly.pdbx_strand_id
1 'polypeptide(L)'
;MSAPLLEIDGLCVVPPGAAAPVCRDISFALARGSRTALVGPSGAGKTSLLRAINGSLPAQAGSVTVDDCRLDPRRARQLRAFRRKVAVIPQKHDLVEGLRVHQNVMAGALGRWSNWRALRFLFWPLAAELAEARQALEKVELADKLQVRAGALSGGQQQRVAIARALVQQPLLILADEPVASLDPRMAHQVLELLCRLAEEEGVALICTLHQPELAAQYFPRILEMEGGRLVDDRHGDRAKDSPSMRPLQRSEQALSA
;
A
#
# COMPACT_ATOMS: atom_id res chain seq x y z
N MET A 1 5.84 7.48 23.19
CA MET A 1 5.96 7.18 21.74
C MET A 1 5.08 5.97 21.46
N SER A 2 4.12 6.07 20.56
CA SER A 2 3.27 4.91 20.18
C SER A 2 4.12 3.87 19.44
N ALA A 3 3.81 2.58 19.63
CA ALA A 3 4.48 1.49 18.92
C ALA A 3 4.33 1.67 17.37
N PRO A 4 5.35 1.31 16.60
CA PRO A 4 5.27 1.40 15.13
C PRO A 4 4.20 0.43 14.59
N LEU A 5 3.55 0.79 13.49
CA LEU A 5 2.63 -0.11 12.79
C LEU A 5 3.37 -1.20 12.03
N LEU A 6 4.40 -0.80 11.28
CA LEU A 6 5.29 -1.72 10.55
C LEU A 6 6.68 -1.60 11.14
N GLU A 7 7.29 -2.73 11.41
CA GLU A 7 8.70 -2.84 11.79
C GLU A 7 9.38 -3.90 10.92
N ILE A 8 10.47 -3.51 10.32
CA ILE A 8 11.35 -4.38 9.52
C ILE A 8 12.72 -4.32 10.16
N ASP A 9 13.29 -5.50 10.46
CA ASP A 9 14.56 -5.63 11.13
C ASP A 9 15.47 -6.63 10.40
N GLY A 10 16.59 -6.15 9.86
CA GLY A 10 17.63 -6.94 9.21
C GLY A 10 17.14 -7.79 8.04
N LEU A 11 16.14 -7.32 7.28
CA LEU A 11 15.47 -8.11 6.24
C LEU A 11 16.41 -8.42 5.09
N CYS A 12 16.61 -9.71 4.83
CA CYS A 12 17.35 -10.21 3.67
C CYS A 12 16.45 -11.10 2.82
N VAL A 13 16.38 -10.84 1.50
CA VAL A 13 15.49 -11.53 0.57
C VAL A 13 16.28 -12.07 -0.61
N VAL A 14 16.20 -13.38 -0.80
CA VAL A 14 16.75 -14.08 -1.98
C VAL A 14 15.58 -14.72 -2.73
N PRO A 15 15.22 -14.24 -3.93
CA PRO A 15 14.19 -14.87 -4.73
C PRO A 15 14.56 -16.30 -5.13
N PRO A 16 13.59 -17.20 -5.29
CA PRO A 16 13.84 -18.54 -5.82
C PRO A 16 14.60 -18.48 -7.15
N GLY A 17 15.72 -19.23 -7.22
CA GLY A 17 16.56 -19.28 -8.42
C GLY A 17 17.56 -18.12 -8.58
N ALA A 18 17.55 -17.12 -7.68
CA ALA A 18 18.56 -16.06 -7.70
C ALA A 18 19.82 -16.48 -6.96
N ALA A 19 20.99 -16.14 -7.52
CA ALA A 19 22.29 -16.40 -6.90
C ALA A 19 22.66 -15.38 -5.79
N ALA A 20 21.99 -14.22 -5.74
CA ALA A 20 22.29 -13.15 -4.81
C ALA A 20 21.02 -12.53 -4.22
N PRO A 21 21.10 -11.98 -2.99
CA PRO A 21 19.99 -11.29 -2.38
C PRO A 21 19.64 -10.00 -3.14
N VAL A 22 18.31 -9.79 -3.31
CA VAL A 22 17.72 -8.58 -3.91
C VAL A 22 17.36 -7.52 -2.86
N CYS A 23 17.25 -7.93 -1.58
CA CYS A 23 17.20 -7.02 -0.44
C CYS A 23 18.24 -7.48 0.57
N ARG A 24 19.02 -6.53 1.12
CA ARG A 24 20.18 -6.82 1.98
C ARG A 24 20.12 -5.91 3.20
N ASP A 25 19.88 -6.52 4.37
CA ASP A 25 19.92 -5.81 5.65
C ASP A 25 19.03 -4.56 5.68
N ILE A 26 17.78 -4.73 5.27
CA ILE A 26 16.79 -3.66 5.27
C ILE A 26 16.17 -3.54 6.66
N SER A 27 16.28 -2.35 7.27
CA SER A 27 15.67 -2.05 8.56
C SER A 27 15.02 -0.66 8.53
N PHE A 28 13.74 -0.60 8.86
CA PHE A 28 13.00 0.66 9.09
C PHE A 28 11.69 0.39 9.80
N ALA A 29 11.09 1.46 10.34
CA ALA A 29 9.77 1.39 10.97
C ALA A 29 8.83 2.46 10.40
N LEU A 30 7.52 2.18 10.42
CA LEU A 30 6.47 3.11 10.02
C LEU A 30 5.45 3.29 11.14
N ALA A 31 5.04 4.52 11.37
CA ALA A 31 3.94 4.84 12.27
C ALA A 31 2.57 4.54 11.60
N ARG A 32 1.51 4.42 12.41
CA ARG A 32 0.13 4.35 11.91
C ARG A 32 -0.22 5.60 11.11
N GLY A 33 -0.92 5.43 10.01
CA GLY A 33 -1.34 6.53 9.14
C GLY A 33 -0.19 7.25 8.42
N SER A 34 1.07 6.76 8.53
CA SER A 34 2.20 7.38 7.82
C SER A 34 2.15 7.09 6.33
N ARG A 35 2.57 8.05 5.52
CA ARG A 35 2.69 7.93 4.07
C ARG A 35 4.15 8.03 3.68
N THR A 36 4.64 6.98 3.04
CA THR A 36 6.05 6.84 2.69
C THR A 36 6.20 6.45 1.24
N ALA A 37 7.02 7.18 0.49
CA ALA A 37 7.46 6.77 -0.83
C ALA A 37 8.72 5.90 -0.72
N LEU A 38 8.81 4.89 -1.57
CA LEU A 38 10.02 4.08 -1.76
C LEU A 38 10.52 4.33 -3.18
N VAL A 39 11.63 5.03 -3.32
CA VAL A 39 12.22 5.39 -4.60
C VAL A 39 13.51 4.62 -4.89
N GLY A 40 13.94 4.65 -6.14
CA GLY A 40 15.20 4.03 -6.58
C GLY A 40 15.11 3.53 -8.01
N PRO A 41 16.24 3.19 -8.64
CA PRO A 41 16.29 2.74 -10.03
C PRO A 41 15.55 1.41 -10.23
N SER A 42 15.27 1.07 -11.50
CA SER A 42 14.78 -0.26 -11.86
C SER A 42 15.77 -1.33 -11.37
N GLY A 43 15.23 -2.41 -10.80
CA GLY A 43 16.08 -3.47 -10.23
C GLY A 43 16.64 -3.19 -8.83
N ALA A 44 16.38 -2.04 -8.22
CA ALA A 44 16.83 -1.75 -6.85
C ALA A 44 16.26 -2.66 -5.76
N GLY A 45 15.21 -3.47 -6.08
CA GLY A 45 14.60 -4.41 -5.13
C GLY A 45 13.27 -3.94 -4.54
N LYS A 46 12.71 -2.79 -4.96
CA LYS A 46 11.47 -2.19 -4.42
C LYS A 46 10.30 -3.15 -4.41
N THR A 47 9.94 -3.72 -5.56
CA THR A 47 8.85 -4.73 -5.68
C THR A 47 9.13 -5.97 -4.82
N SER A 48 10.38 -6.42 -4.74
CA SER A 48 10.77 -7.57 -3.92
C SER A 48 10.61 -7.27 -2.43
N LEU A 49 10.93 -6.05 -2.00
CA LEU A 49 10.69 -5.59 -0.64
C LEU A 49 9.19 -5.58 -0.32
N LEU A 50 8.35 -5.00 -1.19
CA LEU A 50 6.90 -5.02 -0.98
C LEU A 50 6.33 -6.45 -0.92
N ARG A 51 6.82 -7.36 -1.78
CA ARG A 51 6.44 -8.78 -1.76
C ARG A 51 6.91 -9.50 -0.50
N ALA A 52 8.05 -9.13 0.05
CA ALA A 52 8.51 -9.67 1.33
C ALA A 52 7.66 -9.15 2.48
N ILE A 53 7.29 -7.85 2.49
CA ILE A 53 6.42 -7.25 3.51
C ILE A 53 5.04 -7.93 3.52
N ASN A 54 4.46 -8.27 2.36
CA ASN A 54 3.14 -8.95 2.32
C ASN A 54 3.23 -10.47 2.46
N GLY A 55 4.45 -11.03 2.62
CA GLY A 55 4.69 -12.46 2.76
C GLY A 55 4.52 -13.28 1.47
N SER A 56 4.49 -12.65 0.29
CA SER A 56 4.48 -13.35 -1.01
C SER A 56 5.86 -13.83 -1.43
N LEU A 57 6.91 -13.18 -0.92
CA LEU A 57 8.30 -13.57 -1.10
C LEU A 57 8.90 -13.85 0.29
N PRO A 58 9.35 -15.08 0.57
CA PRO A 58 9.90 -15.41 1.89
C PRO A 58 11.24 -14.70 2.11
N ALA A 59 11.44 -14.17 3.32
CA ALA A 59 12.72 -13.66 3.76
C ALA A 59 13.66 -14.83 4.12
N GLN A 60 14.94 -14.68 3.82
CA GLN A 60 16.00 -15.59 4.23
C GLN A 60 16.46 -15.29 5.66
N ALA A 61 16.51 -14.00 6.03
CA ALA A 61 16.86 -13.52 7.36
C ALA A 61 16.08 -12.25 7.70
N GLY A 62 16.08 -11.89 8.96
CA GLY A 62 15.38 -10.72 9.48
C GLY A 62 13.92 -10.98 9.82
N SER A 63 13.16 -9.92 10.04
CA SER A 63 11.76 -10.03 10.40
C SER A 63 10.91 -8.89 9.86
N VAL A 64 9.61 -9.16 9.69
CA VAL A 64 8.58 -8.19 9.35
C VAL A 64 7.45 -8.33 10.36
N THR A 65 7.10 -7.25 11.02
CA THR A 65 6.00 -7.19 11.99
C THR A 65 5.03 -6.08 11.60
N VAL A 66 3.73 -6.39 11.58
CA VAL A 66 2.66 -5.41 11.35
C VAL A 66 1.67 -5.51 12.51
N ASP A 67 1.50 -4.42 13.26
CA ASP A 67 0.56 -4.34 14.38
C ASP A 67 0.72 -5.55 15.33
N ASP A 68 1.93 -5.73 15.88
CA ASP A 68 2.34 -6.82 16.78
C ASP A 68 2.21 -8.25 16.18
N CYS A 69 1.86 -8.36 14.91
CA CYS A 69 1.77 -9.63 14.20
C CYS A 69 3.04 -9.85 13.37
N ARG A 70 3.92 -10.73 13.86
CA ARG A 70 5.13 -11.10 13.11
C ARG A 70 4.77 -12.02 11.95
N LEU A 71 5.30 -11.72 10.77
CA LEU A 71 5.14 -12.55 9.58
C LEU A 71 5.83 -13.90 9.74
N ASP A 72 5.07 -14.99 9.65
CA ASP A 72 5.58 -16.36 9.56
C ASP A 72 5.01 -17.05 8.32
N PRO A 73 5.77 -17.12 7.21
CA PRO A 73 5.29 -17.73 5.97
C PRO A 73 5.01 -19.24 6.09
N ARG A 74 5.58 -19.90 7.11
CA ARG A 74 5.43 -21.35 7.30
C ARG A 74 4.07 -21.72 7.93
N ARG A 75 3.40 -20.75 8.56
CA ARG A 75 2.12 -20.95 9.25
C ARG A 75 0.98 -20.33 8.46
N ALA A 76 0.32 -21.12 7.60
CA ALA A 76 -0.72 -20.63 6.67
C ALA A 76 -1.84 -19.82 7.38
N ARG A 77 -2.24 -20.18 8.60
CA ARG A 77 -3.26 -19.44 9.36
C ARG A 77 -2.75 -18.05 9.79
N GLN A 78 -1.50 -17.96 10.25
CA GLN A 78 -0.88 -16.67 10.63
C GLN A 78 -0.64 -15.81 9.41
N LEU A 79 -0.16 -16.38 8.30
CA LEU A 79 0.02 -15.67 7.05
C LEU A 79 -1.30 -15.07 6.53
N ARG A 80 -2.41 -15.82 6.63
CA ARG A 80 -3.74 -15.30 6.26
C ARG A 80 -4.16 -14.13 7.17
N ALA A 81 -3.96 -14.24 8.48
CA ALA A 81 -4.26 -13.17 9.44
C ALA A 81 -3.39 -11.93 9.18
N PHE A 82 -2.10 -12.12 8.89
CA PHE A 82 -1.16 -11.07 8.52
C PHE A 82 -1.61 -10.35 7.24
N ARG A 83 -1.91 -11.11 6.18
CA ARG A 83 -2.34 -10.54 4.89
C ARG A 83 -3.68 -9.80 4.94
N ARG A 84 -4.53 -10.03 5.95
CA ARG A 84 -5.73 -9.21 6.16
C ARG A 84 -5.39 -7.79 6.56
N LYS A 85 -4.26 -7.58 7.25
CA LYS A 85 -3.79 -6.26 7.70
C LYS A 85 -3.06 -5.49 6.60
N VAL A 86 -2.62 -6.17 5.53
CA VAL A 86 -1.77 -5.60 4.47
C VAL A 86 -2.45 -5.77 3.12
N ALA A 87 -2.94 -4.68 2.54
CA ALA A 87 -3.45 -4.67 1.17
C ALA A 87 -2.34 -4.35 0.17
N VAL A 88 -2.46 -4.88 -1.05
CA VAL A 88 -1.53 -4.62 -2.14
C VAL A 88 -2.26 -4.04 -3.34
N ILE A 89 -1.73 -2.95 -3.88
CA ILE A 89 -2.12 -2.38 -5.16
C ILE A 89 -0.95 -2.68 -6.12
N PRO A 90 -1.10 -3.66 -7.02
CA PRO A 90 -0.02 -4.05 -7.92
C PRO A 90 0.15 -3.08 -9.09
N GLN A 91 1.32 -3.10 -9.74
CA GLN A 91 1.64 -2.28 -10.91
C GLN A 91 0.68 -2.53 -12.08
N LYS A 92 0.36 -3.79 -12.37
CA LYS A 92 -0.75 -4.16 -13.26
C LYS A 92 -1.98 -4.33 -12.39
N HIS A 93 -3.05 -3.65 -12.69
CA HIS A 93 -4.26 -3.55 -11.84
C HIS A 93 -4.79 -4.90 -11.34
N ASP A 94 -4.40 -6.03 -11.97
CA ASP A 94 -4.82 -7.41 -11.66
C ASP A 94 -6.33 -7.52 -11.47
N LEU A 95 -7.09 -6.81 -12.32
CA LEU A 95 -8.53 -6.93 -12.39
C LEU A 95 -8.90 -8.08 -13.34
N VAL A 96 -9.91 -8.82 -12.97
CA VAL A 96 -10.50 -9.82 -13.86
C VAL A 96 -11.43 -9.09 -14.82
N GLU A 97 -10.98 -8.90 -16.07
CA GLU A 97 -11.65 -8.07 -17.09
C GLU A 97 -13.08 -8.52 -17.39
N GLY A 98 -13.33 -9.83 -17.38
CA GLY A 98 -14.66 -10.42 -17.62
C GLY A 98 -15.66 -10.19 -16.49
N LEU A 99 -15.20 -9.89 -15.27
CA LEU A 99 -16.04 -9.63 -14.12
C LEU A 99 -16.48 -8.16 -14.07
N ARG A 100 -17.60 -7.94 -13.39
CA ARG A 100 -18.10 -6.59 -13.13
C ARG A 100 -17.25 -5.88 -12.08
N VAL A 101 -17.27 -4.55 -12.08
CA VAL A 101 -16.51 -3.71 -11.16
C VAL A 101 -16.80 -4.05 -9.71
N HIS A 102 -18.06 -4.23 -9.31
CA HIS A 102 -18.39 -4.61 -7.93
C HIS A 102 -17.77 -5.96 -7.52
N GLN A 103 -17.67 -6.93 -8.44
CA GLN A 103 -17.06 -8.23 -8.16
C GLN A 103 -15.54 -8.08 -7.96
N ASN A 104 -14.88 -7.26 -8.77
CA ASN A 104 -13.45 -6.94 -8.61
C ASN A 104 -13.18 -6.19 -7.29
N VAL A 105 -13.99 -5.21 -6.94
CA VAL A 105 -13.87 -4.44 -5.68
C VAL A 105 -14.03 -5.37 -4.48
N MET A 106 -15.11 -6.18 -4.47
CA MET A 106 -15.42 -7.07 -3.35
C MET A 106 -14.47 -8.27 -3.24
N ALA A 107 -13.62 -8.52 -4.25
CA ALA A 107 -12.51 -9.46 -4.09
C ALA A 107 -11.57 -9.07 -2.93
N GLY A 108 -11.48 -7.78 -2.57
CA GLY A 108 -10.80 -7.30 -1.36
C GLY A 108 -11.39 -7.86 -0.06
N ALA A 109 -12.69 -8.17 -0.03
CA ALA A 109 -13.36 -8.74 1.14
C ALA A 109 -13.10 -10.24 1.35
N LEU A 110 -12.52 -10.96 0.36
CA LEU A 110 -12.34 -12.42 0.42
C LEU A 110 -11.54 -12.88 1.64
N GLY A 111 -10.59 -12.07 2.10
CA GLY A 111 -9.84 -12.33 3.31
C GLY A 111 -10.69 -12.33 4.59
N ARG A 112 -11.82 -11.59 4.61
CA ARG A 112 -12.77 -11.45 5.73
C ARG A 112 -13.94 -12.43 5.66
N TRP A 113 -14.22 -12.98 4.48
CA TRP A 113 -15.39 -13.83 4.23
C TRP A 113 -15.09 -15.31 4.41
N SER A 114 -16.14 -16.09 4.69
CA SER A 114 -16.10 -17.53 4.55
C SER A 114 -16.14 -17.93 3.07
N ASN A 115 -15.63 -19.10 2.73
CA ASN A 115 -15.64 -19.61 1.35
C ASN A 115 -17.06 -19.70 0.78
N TRP A 116 -18.04 -20.07 1.62
CA TRP A 116 -19.46 -20.11 1.21
C TRP A 116 -19.99 -18.72 0.85
N ARG A 117 -19.69 -17.69 1.66
CA ARG A 117 -20.08 -16.31 1.37
C ARG A 117 -19.45 -15.81 0.08
N ALA A 118 -18.17 -16.09 -0.12
CA ALA A 118 -17.45 -15.70 -1.34
C ALA A 118 -18.07 -16.34 -2.59
N LEU A 119 -18.38 -17.65 -2.55
CA LEU A 119 -19.00 -18.36 -3.66
C LEU A 119 -20.41 -17.84 -3.94
N ARG A 120 -21.22 -17.65 -2.91
CA ARG A 120 -22.58 -17.09 -3.05
C ARG A 120 -22.54 -15.71 -3.71
N PHE A 121 -21.64 -14.82 -3.22
CA PHE A 121 -21.50 -13.47 -3.77
C PHE A 121 -21.24 -13.44 -5.27
N LEU A 122 -20.48 -14.41 -5.78
CA LEU A 122 -20.15 -14.46 -7.21
C LEU A 122 -21.43 -14.59 -8.08
N PHE A 123 -22.43 -15.33 -7.61
CA PHE A 123 -23.67 -15.61 -8.37
C PHE A 123 -24.87 -14.80 -7.87
N TRP A 124 -24.96 -14.55 -6.58
CA TRP A 124 -26.10 -13.86 -5.92
C TRP A 124 -25.61 -12.87 -4.85
N PRO A 125 -25.09 -11.69 -5.27
CA PRO A 125 -24.69 -10.64 -4.33
C PRO A 125 -25.91 -10.11 -3.58
N LEU A 126 -25.79 -9.95 -2.27
CA LEU A 126 -26.83 -9.31 -1.45
C LEU A 126 -26.75 -7.78 -1.59
N ALA A 127 -27.89 -7.11 -1.31
CA ALA A 127 -27.96 -5.65 -1.36
C ALA A 127 -26.91 -4.96 -0.46
N ALA A 128 -26.63 -5.50 0.73
CA ALA A 128 -25.61 -4.98 1.63
C ALA A 128 -24.19 -5.07 1.03
N GLU A 129 -23.87 -6.13 0.30
CA GLU A 129 -22.56 -6.31 -0.35
C GLU A 129 -22.40 -5.37 -1.54
N LEU A 130 -23.47 -5.14 -2.29
CA LEU A 130 -23.49 -4.15 -3.38
C LEU A 130 -23.41 -2.72 -2.81
N ALA A 131 -24.00 -2.44 -1.66
CA ALA A 131 -23.89 -1.16 -0.98
C ALA A 131 -22.44 -0.91 -0.50
N GLU A 132 -21.77 -1.93 0.08
CA GLU A 132 -20.35 -1.85 0.46
C GLU A 132 -19.46 -1.58 -0.76
N ALA A 133 -19.70 -2.28 -1.87
CA ALA A 133 -18.97 -2.03 -3.12
C ALA A 133 -19.21 -0.62 -3.66
N ARG A 134 -20.46 -0.13 -3.60
CA ARG A 134 -20.81 1.23 -4.02
C ARG A 134 -20.10 2.27 -3.18
N GLN A 135 -20.11 2.16 -1.85
CA GLN A 135 -19.40 3.08 -0.95
C GLN A 135 -17.90 3.14 -1.24
N ALA A 136 -17.27 1.99 -1.49
CA ALA A 136 -15.86 1.97 -1.88
C ALA A 136 -15.62 2.65 -3.24
N LEU A 137 -16.54 2.50 -4.20
CA LEU A 137 -16.46 3.14 -5.51
C LEU A 137 -16.76 4.65 -5.44
N GLU A 138 -17.60 5.10 -4.53
CA GLU A 138 -17.84 6.53 -4.26
C GLU A 138 -16.56 7.23 -3.83
N LYS A 139 -15.77 6.60 -2.94
CA LYS A 139 -14.47 7.13 -2.49
C LYS A 139 -13.48 7.36 -3.63
N VAL A 140 -13.57 6.57 -4.71
CA VAL A 140 -12.72 6.67 -5.91
C VAL A 140 -13.44 7.30 -7.11
N GLU A 141 -14.62 7.90 -6.92
CA GLU A 141 -15.41 8.61 -7.94
C GLU A 141 -15.84 7.72 -9.13
N LEU A 142 -16.22 6.47 -8.86
CA LEU A 142 -16.63 5.47 -9.87
C LEU A 142 -17.93 4.74 -9.51
N ALA A 143 -18.81 5.32 -8.67
CA ALA A 143 -20.05 4.67 -8.25
C ALA A 143 -20.98 4.31 -9.42
N ASP A 144 -20.97 5.12 -10.50
CA ASP A 144 -21.72 4.90 -11.73
C ASP A 144 -21.25 3.66 -12.51
N LYS A 145 -20.04 3.18 -12.26
CA LYS A 145 -19.43 2.03 -12.94
C LYS A 145 -19.66 0.68 -12.24
N LEU A 146 -20.42 0.64 -11.14
CA LEU A 146 -20.66 -0.54 -10.31
C LEU A 146 -20.96 -1.83 -11.11
N GLN A 147 -21.78 -1.72 -12.17
CA GLN A 147 -22.24 -2.85 -12.97
C GLN A 147 -21.45 -3.04 -14.28
N VAL A 148 -20.53 -2.14 -14.60
CA VAL A 148 -19.72 -2.19 -15.82
C VAL A 148 -18.69 -3.33 -15.70
N ARG A 149 -18.30 -3.97 -16.80
CA ARG A 149 -17.19 -4.93 -16.83
C ARG A 149 -15.87 -4.20 -16.68
N ALA A 150 -14.95 -4.77 -15.91
CA ALA A 150 -13.65 -4.13 -15.64
C ALA A 150 -12.83 -3.90 -16.92
N GLY A 151 -12.92 -4.79 -17.91
CA GLY A 151 -12.23 -4.63 -19.20
C GLY A 151 -12.74 -3.47 -20.06
N ALA A 152 -13.92 -2.89 -19.75
CA ALA A 152 -14.44 -1.72 -20.46
C ALA A 152 -13.99 -0.37 -19.84
N LEU A 153 -13.20 -0.41 -18.76
CA LEU A 153 -12.69 0.77 -18.08
C LEU A 153 -11.38 1.25 -18.69
N SER A 154 -11.13 2.57 -18.65
CA SER A 154 -9.81 3.13 -18.95
C SER A 154 -8.77 2.71 -17.90
N GLY A 155 -7.46 2.78 -18.24
CA GLY A 155 -6.38 2.40 -17.32
C GLY A 155 -6.45 3.15 -15.97
N GLY A 156 -6.72 4.45 -15.98
CA GLY A 156 -6.90 5.23 -14.75
C GLY A 156 -8.14 4.82 -13.94
N GLN A 157 -9.24 4.43 -14.61
CA GLN A 157 -10.41 3.88 -13.94
C GLN A 157 -10.14 2.50 -13.34
N GLN A 158 -9.40 1.65 -14.05
CA GLN A 158 -8.97 0.34 -13.54
C GLN A 158 -8.09 0.51 -12.29
N GLN A 159 -7.18 1.49 -12.29
CA GLN A 159 -6.36 1.81 -11.13
C GLN A 159 -7.21 2.26 -9.93
N ARG A 160 -8.20 3.12 -10.14
CA ARG A 160 -9.13 3.53 -9.08
C ARG A 160 -9.94 2.35 -8.54
N VAL A 161 -10.35 1.39 -9.38
CA VAL A 161 -10.98 0.14 -8.94
C VAL A 161 -10.03 -0.72 -8.10
N ALA A 162 -8.75 -0.80 -8.46
CA ALA A 162 -7.75 -1.51 -7.64
C ALA A 162 -7.55 -0.85 -6.27
N ILE A 163 -7.60 0.49 -6.19
CA ILE A 163 -7.59 1.23 -4.91
C ILE A 163 -8.85 0.91 -4.09
N ALA A 164 -10.04 0.96 -4.69
CA ALA A 164 -11.29 0.60 -4.02
C ALA A 164 -11.26 -0.83 -3.47
N ARG A 165 -10.73 -1.79 -4.25
CA ARG A 165 -10.51 -3.18 -3.80
C ARG A 165 -9.61 -3.25 -2.57
N ALA A 166 -8.52 -2.47 -2.53
CA ALA A 166 -7.63 -2.42 -1.38
C ALA A 166 -8.33 -1.86 -0.13
N LEU A 167 -9.16 -0.83 -0.28
CA LEU A 167 -9.92 -0.22 0.83
C LEU A 167 -10.97 -1.17 1.41
N VAL A 168 -11.69 -1.93 0.55
CA VAL A 168 -12.68 -2.93 1.00
C VAL A 168 -12.05 -4.00 1.89
N GLN A 169 -10.77 -4.27 1.75
CA GLN A 169 -10.05 -5.18 2.65
C GLN A 169 -10.00 -4.66 4.10
N GLN A 170 -10.17 -3.34 4.34
CA GLN A 170 -10.01 -2.65 5.61
C GLN A 170 -8.61 -2.89 6.20
N PRO A 171 -7.55 -2.59 5.45
CA PRO A 171 -6.18 -2.88 5.86
C PRO A 171 -5.69 -1.84 6.88
N LEU A 172 -4.59 -2.17 7.57
CA LEU A 172 -3.82 -1.23 8.37
C LEU A 172 -2.67 -0.61 7.56
N LEU A 173 -2.21 -1.32 6.52
CA LEU A 173 -1.12 -0.94 5.64
C LEU A 173 -1.50 -1.21 4.18
N ILE A 174 -1.30 -0.23 3.31
CA ILE A 174 -1.40 -0.37 1.86
C ILE A 174 0.02 -0.35 1.26
N LEU A 175 0.32 -1.32 0.42
CA LEU A 175 1.54 -1.42 -0.38
C LEU A 175 1.16 -1.16 -1.84
N ALA A 176 1.51 -0.01 -2.38
CA ALA A 176 1.25 0.36 -3.77
C ALA A 176 2.55 0.20 -4.60
N ASP A 177 2.57 -0.78 -5.48
CA ASP A 177 3.73 -1.08 -6.33
C ASP A 177 3.59 -0.37 -7.67
N GLU A 178 4.29 0.75 -7.85
CA GLU A 178 4.30 1.58 -9.06
C GLU A 178 2.89 1.91 -9.60
N PRO A 179 1.99 2.44 -8.76
CA PRO A 179 0.56 2.55 -9.09
C PRO A 179 0.26 3.52 -10.26
N VAL A 180 1.27 4.25 -10.75
CA VAL A 180 1.12 5.26 -11.80
C VAL A 180 2.05 5.05 -13.00
N ALA A 181 2.81 3.94 -13.05
CA ALA A 181 3.84 3.72 -14.08
C ALA A 181 3.30 3.70 -15.53
N SER A 182 2.04 3.31 -15.73
CA SER A 182 1.42 3.19 -17.05
C SER A 182 0.44 4.32 -17.39
N LEU A 183 0.40 5.38 -16.56
CA LEU A 183 -0.53 6.50 -16.72
C LEU A 183 0.16 7.71 -17.31
N ASP A 184 -0.60 8.53 -18.03
CA ASP A 184 -0.13 9.86 -18.43
C ASP A 184 0.11 10.74 -17.19
N PRO A 185 0.93 11.80 -17.29
CA PRO A 185 1.31 12.63 -16.15
C PRO A 185 0.11 13.20 -15.37
N ARG A 186 -0.94 13.65 -16.07
CA ARG A 186 -2.13 14.21 -15.42
C ARG A 186 -2.88 13.17 -14.60
N MET A 187 -3.07 11.99 -15.17
CA MET A 187 -3.72 10.87 -14.48
C MET A 187 -2.86 10.36 -13.31
N ALA A 188 -1.53 10.36 -13.48
CA ALA A 188 -0.61 9.98 -12.40
C ALA A 188 -0.76 10.89 -11.17
N HIS A 189 -0.82 12.20 -11.37
CA HIS A 189 -1.07 13.17 -10.30
C HIS A 189 -2.42 12.92 -9.61
N GLN A 190 -3.50 12.72 -10.37
CA GLN A 190 -4.83 12.46 -9.82
C GLN A 190 -4.88 11.17 -8.98
N VAL A 191 -4.22 10.11 -9.44
CA VAL A 191 -4.19 8.83 -8.71
C VAL A 191 -3.35 8.92 -7.44
N LEU A 192 -2.20 9.61 -7.46
CA LEU A 192 -1.38 9.81 -6.27
C LEU A 192 -2.09 10.68 -5.22
N GLU A 193 -2.73 11.77 -5.66
CA GLU A 193 -3.52 12.62 -4.78
C GLU A 193 -4.68 11.84 -4.13
N LEU A 194 -5.43 11.08 -4.93
CA LEU A 194 -6.51 10.22 -4.45
C LEU A 194 -5.99 9.20 -3.42
N LEU A 195 -4.89 8.51 -3.73
CA LEU A 195 -4.33 7.47 -2.86
C LEU A 195 -3.83 8.06 -1.53
N CYS A 196 -3.14 9.21 -1.57
CA CYS A 196 -2.66 9.89 -0.36
C CYS A 196 -3.82 10.43 0.50
N ARG A 197 -4.84 11.03 -0.12
CA ARG A 197 -6.05 11.50 0.54
C ARG A 197 -6.78 10.36 1.25
N LEU A 198 -7.03 9.25 0.53
CA LEU A 198 -7.72 8.10 1.10
C LEU A 198 -6.93 7.43 2.23
N ALA A 199 -5.60 7.34 2.13
CA ALA A 199 -4.77 6.82 3.21
C ALA A 199 -4.88 7.68 4.48
N GLU A 200 -4.96 9.01 4.32
CA GLU A 200 -5.13 9.96 5.42
C GLU A 200 -6.55 9.88 6.03
N GLU A 201 -7.59 9.92 5.21
CA GLU A 201 -9.00 9.85 5.65
C GLU A 201 -9.33 8.55 6.39
N GLU A 202 -8.78 7.42 5.93
CA GLU A 202 -8.99 6.09 6.53
C GLU A 202 -8.00 5.77 7.66
N GLY A 203 -7.01 6.65 7.91
CA GLY A 203 -5.95 6.42 8.91
C GLY A 203 -5.05 5.22 8.61
N VAL A 204 -4.92 4.85 7.33
CA VAL A 204 -4.16 3.68 6.86
C VAL A 204 -2.74 4.10 6.52
N ALA A 205 -1.74 3.33 6.95
CA ALA A 205 -0.37 3.56 6.52
C ALA A 205 -0.20 3.17 5.04
N LEU A 206 0.64 3.93 4.31
CA LEU A 206 0.88 3.75 2.89
C LEU A 206 2.37 3.68 2.59
N ILE A 207 2.80 2.63 1.88
CA ILE A 207 4.08 2.60 1.16
C ILE A 207 3.77 2.60 -0.33
N CYS A 208 4.33 3.56 -1.06
CA CYS A 208 4.16 3.68 -2.50
C CYS A 208 5.51 3.65 -3.20
N THR A 209 5.75 2.70 -4.10
CA THR A 209 6.97 2.71 -4.92
C THR A 209 6.79 3.65 -6.10
N LEU A 210 7.81 4.47 -6.35
CA LEU A 210 7.85 5.43 -7.45
C LEU A 210 9.23 5.41 -8.11
N HIS A 211 9.27 5.70 -9.43
CA HIS A 211 10.53 5.90 -10.15
C HIS A 211 10.99 7.35 -10.17
N GLN A 212 10.06 8.29 -9.98
CA GLN A 212 10.29 9.73 -10.07
C GLN A 212 10.42 10.32 -8.67
N PRO A 213 11.63 10.72 -8.22
CA PRO A 213 11.84 11.32 -6.90
C PRO A 213 11.06 12.63 -6.71
N GLU A 214 10.81 13.38 -7.79
CA GLU A 214 10.06 14.64 -7.79
C GLU A 214 8.60 14.41 -7.37
N LEU A 215 7.96 13.38 -7.93
CA LEU A 215 6.61 12.98 -7.52
C LEU A 215 6.58 12.50 -6.07
N ALA A 216 7.60 11.75 -5.66
CA ALA A 216 7.72 11.31 -4.27
C ALA A 216 7.80 12.51 -3.31
N ALA A 217 8.65 13.49 -3.60
CA ALA A 217 8.80 14.70 -2.78
C ALA A 217 7.50 15.54 -2.72
N GLN A 218 6.75 15.59 -3.82
CA GLN A 218 5.50 16.35 -3.90
C GLN A 218 4.36 15.73 -3.05
N TYR A 219 4.26 14.39 -2.99
CA TYR A 219 3.09 13.71 -2.41
C TYR A 219 3.35 13.07 -1.05
N PHE A 220 4.60 12.73 -0.73
CA PHE A 220 4.93 11.92 0.45
C PHE A 220 5.78 12.69 1.45
N PRO A 221 5.39 12.69 2.74
CA PRO A 221 6.17 13.36 3.79
C PRO A 221 7.47 12.63 4.15
N ARG A 222 7.60 11.35 3.78
CA ARG A 222 8.82 10.55 4.00
C ARG A 222 9.20 9.80 2.73
N ILE A 223 10.48 9.77 2.43
CA ILE A 223 11.05 9.13 1.24
C ILE A 223 12.18 8.20 1.67
N LEU A 224 12.02 6.92 1.38
CA LEU A 224 13.06 5.91 1.51
C LEU A 224 13.67 5.68 0.14
N GLU A 225 15.00 5.72 0.02
CA GLU A 225 15.70 5.47 -1.22
C GLU A 225 16.42 4.13 -1.19
N MET A 226 16.17 3.31 -2.22
CA MET A 226 16.80 2.01 -2.39
C MET A 226 17.76 2.00 -3.55
N GLU A 227 18.95 1.46 -3.33
CA GLU A 227 19.95 1.18 -4.36
C GLU A 227 20.67 -0.16 -4.08
N GLY A 228 20.85 -1.00 -5.11
CA GLY A 228 21.55 -2.27 -4.98
C GLY A 228 21.01 -3.21 -3.89
N GLY A 229 19.71 -3.13 -3.59
CA GLY A 229 19.06 -3.94 -2.57
C GLY A 229 19.24 -3.43 -1.14
N ARG A 230 19.73 -2.21 -0.92
CA ARG A 230 19.89 -1.57 0.38
C ARG A 230 19.11 -0.27 0.46
N LEU A 231 18.73 0.14 1.67
CA LEU A 231 18.30 1.50 1.92
C LEU A 231 19.54 2.38 2.01
N VAL A 232 19.61 3.40 1.18
CA VAL A 232 20.74 4.34 1.12
C VAL A 232 20.40 5.71 1.68
N ASP A 233 19.11 6.05 1.75
CA ASP A 233 18.64 7.31 2.31
C ASP A 233 17.25 7.16 2.93
N ASP A 234 16.96 8.01 3.95
CA ASP A 234 15.67 8.15 4.64
C ASP A 234 15.44 9.62 4.95
N ARG A 235 14.73 10.30 4.07
CA ARG A 235 14.54 11.75 4.13
C ARG A 235 13.08 12.16 4.19
N HIS A 236 12.84 13.41 4.58
CA HIS A 236 11.51 14.02 4.57
C HIS A 236 11.26 14.72 3.24
N GLY A 237 10.08 14.50 2.66
CA GLY A 237 9.59 15.21 1.47
C GLY A 237 9.07 16.60 1.80
N ASP A 238 8.81 17.42 0.79
CA ASP A 238 8.34 18.81 0.94
C ASP A 238 7.01 18.92 1.71
N ARG A 239 6.12 17.94 1.58
CA ARG A 239 4.85 17.85 2.34
C ARG A 239 5.02 17.55 3.84
N ALA A 240 6.20 17.23 4.32
CA ALA A 240 6.43 17.09 5.77
C ALA A 240 6.16 18.39 6.53
N LYS A 241 6.26 19.54 5.85
CA LYS A 241 6.04 20.88 6.44
C LYS A 241 4.57 21.18 6.78
N ASP A 242 3.62 20.48 6.13
CA ASP A 242 2.17 20.73 6.26
C ASP A 242 1.43 19.69 7.12
N SER A 243 2.12 18.66 7.62
CA SER A 243 1.51 17.63 8.47
C SER A 243 1.40 18.09 9.91
N PRO A 244 0.19 18.12 10.51
CA PRO A 244 -0.04 18.62 11.88
C PRO A 244 0.74 17.88 12.98
N SER A 245 1.19 16.65 12.71
CA SER A 245 1.90 15.78 13.65
C SER A 245 3.40 16.03 13.76
N MET A 246 3.97 16.94 12.94
CA MET A 246 5.41 17.26 12.92
C MET A 246 5.70 18.76 13.09
N ARG A 247 4.96 19.48 13.93
CA ARG A 247 5.46 20.76 14.41
C ARG A 247 6.64 20.48 15.37
N PRO A 248 7.87 20.93 15.05
CA PRO A 248 8.96 20.87 16.04
C PRO A 248 8.47 21.67 17.24
N LEU A 249 8.59 21.11 18.42
CA LEU A 249 8.46 21.85 19.66
C LEU A 249 9.45 23.03 19.56
N GLN A 250 8.93 24.22 19.30
CA GLN A 250 9.68 25.46 19.44
C GLN A 250 10.21 25.48 20.87
N ARG A 251 11.49 25.21 21.03
CA ARG A 251 12.20 25.54 22.27
C ARG A 251 12.03 27.04 22.45
N SER A 252 11.26 27.40 23.45
CA SER A 252 11.21 28.75 23.95
C SER A 252 12.59 29.15 24.51
N GLU A 253 13.43 29.68 23.62
CA GLU A 253 14.56 30.53 24.02
C GLU A 253 14.04 31.93 24.30
N GLN A 254 13.36 32.09 25.42
CA GLN A 254 13.09 33.40 26.05
C GLN A 254 13.00 33.21 27.54
N ALA A 255 14.13 33.07 28.18
CA ALA A 255 14.30 33.42 29.61
C ALA A 255 15.79 33.40 29.96
N LEU A 256 16.55 34.35 29.46
CA LEU A 256 17.84 34.75 30.03
C LEU A 256 18.22 36.12 29.44
N SER A 257 17.49 37.15 29.87
CA SER A 257 17.97 38.56 29.87
C SER A 257 17.03 39.38 30.72
N ALA A 258 17.23 39.37 32.00
CA ALA A 258 16.96 40.47 32.93
C ALA A 258 17.62 40.15 34.26
#